data_f6ab63819ee119cee480ebdbbd89a125
#
_entry.id   f6ab63819ee119cee480ebdbbd89a125
#
_cell.length_a   1.000
_cell.length_b   1.000
_cell.length_c   1.000
_cell.angle_alpha   90.00
_cell.angle_beta   90.00
_cell.angle_gamma   90.00
#
_symmetry.space_group_name_H-M   'P 1'
#
loop_
_entity.id
_entity.type
_entity.pdbx_description
1 polymer ?
#
loop_
_entity_poly.entity_id
_entity_poly.type
_entity_poly.pdbx_seq_one_letter_code
_entity_poly.pdbx_strand_id
1 'polypeptide(L)'
;MGYTCFCIMNTASSSSPACGVPAISGRIVGGTDAVYGEWPWQVAVTTANSLCGGSLINEQWVLSAAHCFDNSISPGNYKVSLGRYKFGESIASSVTVVVEKFTKHPNFIKPGDRGDIALVKLKSPVTFTNYIRPICLPNASVTFPSGMECWVTGWGTRRYGENLPSINTLQEVMTPLIDYKQCDQMYHIDSSTSSYTIIIQEDKICSGYAEGGKDSCQGDSGGPLVCEANGTWIQAGIVSWGDGCALKNHPGVYTLVPAYESWIKSYISDVKFVSDDQISGSPDLAPQHCGLSRNLYQASCVLICMNMTYA
;
A
#
# COMPACT_ATOMS: atom_id res chain seq x y z
N MET A 1 -48.01 -19.29 27.06
CA MET A 1 -46.60 -18.87 27.23
C MET A 1 -46.28 -17.86 26.16
N GLY A 2 -46.14 -16.60 26.54
CA GLY A 2 -45.85 -15.52 25.60
C GLY A 2 -44.36 -15.19 25.64
N TYR A 3 -43.72 -15.20 24.51
CA TYR A 3 -42.33 -14.76 24.35
C TYR A 3 -42.32 -13.29 23.95
N THR A 4 -41.61 -12.45 24.70
CA THR A 4 -41.38 -11.05 24.31
C THR A 4 -39.96 -10.95 23.81
N CYS A 5 -39.80 -10.72 22.51
CA CYS A 5 -38.47 -10.48 21.88
C CYS A 5 -38.19 -8.98 21.82
N PHE A 6 -37.07 -8.55 22.38
CA PHE A 6 -36.55 -7.20 22.22
C PHE A 6 -35.49 -7.20 21.16
N CYS A 7 -35.65 -6.31 20.18
CA CYS A 7 -34.61 -6.00 19.20
C CYS A 7 -33.78 -4.84 19.73
N ILE A 8 -32.55 -5.12 20.14
CA ILE A 8 -31.58 -4.07 20.48
C ILE A 8 -30.94 -3.61 19.16
N MET A 9 -31.32 -2.43 18.71
CA MET A 9 -30.61 -1.78 17.63
C MET A 9 -29.25 -1.31 18.17
N ASN A 10 -28.19 -2.04 17.85
CA ASN A 10 -26.85 -1.50 17.99
C ASN A 10 -26.71 -0.33 17.02
N THR A 11 -26.65 0.88 17.55
CA THR A 11 -26.15 2.04 16.78
C THR A 11 -24.72 1.70 16.36
N ALA A 12 -24.53 1.47 15.08
CA ALA A 12 -23.20 1.27 14.52
C ALA A 12 -22.35 2.49 14.91
N SER A 13 -21.46 2.31 15.87
CA SER A 13 -20.33 3.20 16.05
C SER A 13 -19.62 3.22 14.69
N SER A 14 -19.39 4.38 14.11
CA SER A 14 -18.61 4.54 12.88
C SER A 14 -17.15 4.19 13.20
N SER A 15 -16.86 2.89 13.26
CA SER A 15 -15.48 2.44 13.31
C SER A 15 -14.80 2.84 11.99
N SER A 16 -13.61 3.42 12.08
CA SER A 16 -12.76 3.65 10.90
C SER A 16 -12.68 2.37 10.08
N PRO A 17 -12.71 2.44 8.73
CA PRO A 17 -12.63 1.24 7.91
C PRO A 17 -11.37 0.47 8.23
N ALA A 18 -11.45 -0.86 8.16
CA ALA A 18 -10.28 -1.72 8.28
C ALA A 18 -9.25 -1.36 7.20
N CYS A 19 -7.97 -1.36 7.54
CA CYS A 19 -6.91 -1.16 6.56
C CYS A 19 -6.89 -2.30 5.53
N GLY A 20 -6.33 -2.04 4.34
CA GLY A 20 -6.11 -3.04 3.31
C GLY A 20 -7.37 -3.65 2.69
N VAL A 21 -8.55 -3.06 2.92
CA VAL A 21 -9.82 -3.54 2.37
C VAL A 21 -10.41 -2.47 1.46
N PRO A 22 -10.27 -2.60 0.12
CA PRO A 22 -10.88 -1.66 -0.80
C PRO A 22 -12.41 -1.79 -0.78
N ALA A 23 -13.12 -0.69 -1.00
CA ALA A 23 -14.58 -0.73 -1.14
C ALA A 23 -15.00 -1.18 -2.55
N ILE A 24 -14.11 -1.04 -3.52
CA ILE A 24 -14.30 -1.35 -4.93
C ILE A 24 -13.22 -2.37 -5.28
N SER A 25 -13.63 -3.55 -5.73
CA SER A 25 -12.71 -4.57 -6.22
C SER A 25 -12.79 -4.64 -7.74
N GLY A 26 -11.67 -4.49 -8.41
CA GLY A 26 -11.53 -4.69 -9.85
C GLY A 26 -11.31 -6.16 -10.20
N ARG A 27 -11.44 -6.48 -11.50
CA ARG A 27 -10.98 -7.74 -12.05
C ARG A 27 -9.53 -7.52 -12.48
N ILE A 28 -8.60 -7.98 -11.68
CA ILE A 28 -7.18 -7.74 -11.84
C ILE A 28 -6.63 -8.53 -13.03
N VAL A 29 -6.22 -7.81 -14.10
CA VAL A 29 -5.51 -8.39 -15.25
C VAL A 29 -4.24 -7.55 -15.45
N GLY A 30 -3.08 -8.16 -15.36
CA GLY A 30 -1.78 -7.50 -15.21
C GLY A 30 -1.40 -6.48 -16.29
N GLY A 31 -0.97 -5.29 -15.84
CA GLY A 31 -0.36 -4.24 -16.68
C GLY A 31 -1.35 -3.40 -17.48
N THR A 32 -2.34 -2.80 -16.82
CA THR A 32 -3.42 -2.03 -17.44
C THR A 32 -3.75 -0.76 -16.65
N ASP A 33 -4.69 0.02 -17.17
CA ASP A 33 -5.33 1.09 -16.40
C ASP A 33 -6.05 0.43 -15.19
N ALA A 34 -5.80 0.92 -13.98
CA ALA A 34 -6.47 0.46 -12.76
C ALA A 34 -7.98 0.72 -12.84
N VAL A 35 -8.76 -0.01 -12.05
CA VAL A 35 -10.18 0.32 -11.87
C VAL A 35 -10.32 1.50 -10.90
N TYR A 36 -11.19 2.44 -11.21
CA TYR A 36 -11.41 3.61 -10.38
C TYR A 36 -11.84 3.25 -8.95
N GLY A 37 -10.99 3.57 -7.95
CA GLY A 37 -11.23 3.31 -6.54
C GLY A 37 -10.75 1.96 -6.03
N GLU A 38 -10.10 1.16 -6.85
CA GLU A 38 -9.55 -0.16 -6.48
C GLU A 38 -8.36 -0.05 -5.53
N TRP A 39 -7.57 1.02 -5.67
CA TRP A 39 -6.40 1.29 -4.85
C TRP A 39 -6.60 2.54 -3.99
N PRO A 40 -7.49 2.50 -2.97
CA PRO A 40 -7.90 3.71 -2.23
C PRO A 40 -6.83 4.28 -1.31
N TRP A 41 -5.73 3.56 -1.10
CA TRP A 41 -4.54 4.01 -0.36
C TRP A 41 -3.52 4.70 -1.25
N GLN A 42 -3.61 4.55 -2.58
CA GLN A 42 -2.68 5.21 -3.49
C GLN A 42 -2.82 6.72 -3.41
N VAL A 43 -1.70 7.40 -3.15
CA VAL A 43 -1.64 8.86 -3.18
C VAL A 43 -0.55 9.35 -4.11
N ALA A 44 -0.70 10.58 -4.59
CA ALA A 44 0.33 11.29 -5.32
C ALA A 44 0.91 12.40 -4.46
N VAL A 45 2.23 12.45 -4.35
CA VAL A 45 3.00 13.50 -3.67
C VAL A 45 3.63 14.38 -4.73
N THR A 46 3.25 15.65 -4.77
CA THR A 46 3.67 16.56 -5.85
C THR A 46 4.27 17.84 -5.31
N THR A 47 5.25 18.37 -6.05
CA THR A 47 5.70 19.77 -5.98
C THR A 47 5.40 20.43 -7.33
N ALA A 48 5.91 21.66 -7.57
CA ALA A 48 5.80 22.29 -8.87
C ALA A 48 6.50 21.49 -9.99
N ASN A 49 7.56 20.71 -9.65
CA ASN A 49 8.46 20.09 -10.62
C ASN A 49 8.65 18.58 -10.43
N SER A 50 7.97 17.97 -9.46
CA SER A 50 8.14 16.54 -9.15
C SER A 50 6.83 15.85 -8.88
N LEU A 51 6.80 14.56 -9.24
CA LEU A 51 5.73 13.62 -8.93
C LEU A 51 6.36 12.39 -8.29
N CYS A 52 5.85 12.04 -7.11
CA CYS A 52 6.08 10.76 -6.44
C CYS A 52 4.74 10.12 -6.08
N GLY A 53 4.79 8.82 -5.84
CA GLY A 53 3.71 8.08 -5.21
C GLY A 53 3.84 8.09 -3.68
N GLY A 54 2.87 7.49 -3.04
CA GLY A 54 2.84 7.20 -1.61
C GLY A 54 1.62 6.38 -1.27
N SER A 55 1.51 5.97 -0.01
CA SER A 55 0.38 5.22 0.50
C SER A 55 -0.17 5.83 1.77
N LEU A 56 -1.49 5.95 1.86
CA LEU A 56 -2.18 6.38 3.08
C LEU A 56 -2.13 5.24 4.11
N ILE A 57 -1.62 5.52 5.32
CA ILE A 57 -1.51 4.52 6.40
C ILE A 57 -2.45 4.78 7.57
N ASN A 58 -2.91 6.01 7.75
CA ASN A 58 -4.02 6.43 8.62
C ASN A 58 -4.58 7.77 8.14
N GLU A 59 -5.48 8.40 8.92
CA GLU A 59 -6.15 9.64 8.51
C GLU A 59 -5.20 10.82 8.21
N GLN A 60 -3.98 10.82 8.75
CA GLN A 60 -3.09 11.98 8.65
C GLN A 60 -1.67 11.63 8.21
N TRP A 61 -1.35 10.36 7.98
CA TRP A 61 -0.01 9.94 7.64
C TRP A 61 0.05 9.17 6.32
N VAL A 62 1.07 9.49 5.55
CA VAL A 62 1.42 8.85 4.29
C VAL A 62 2.84 8.29 4.39
N LEU A 63 3.03 7.09 3.86
CA LEU A 63 4.32 6.43 3.69
C LEU A 63 4.80 6.64 2.26
N SER A 64 6.08 7.00 2.07
CA SER A 64 6.69 7.23 0.76
C SER A 64 8.20 6.99 0.83
N ALA A 65 8.93 7.21 -0.26
CA ALA A 65 10.40 7.11 -0.30
C ALA A 65 11.08 8.38 0.19
N ALA A 66 12.24 8.24 0.84
CA ALA A 66 13.00 9.38 1.34
C ALA A 66 13.56 10.27 0.20
N HIS A 67 13.91 9.66 -0.94
CA HIS A 67 14.46 10.39 -2.09
C HIS A 67 13.43 11.34 -2.75
N CYS A 68 12.13 11.17 -2.48
CA CYS A 68 11.08 12.07 -2.95
C CYS A 68 11.09 13.45 -2.28
N PHE A 69 11.83 13.61 -1.17
CA PHE A 69 11.79 14.82 -0.36
C PHE A 69 13.16 15.50 -0.30
N ASP A 70 13.16 16.77 -0.67
CA ASP A 70 14.34 17.64 -0.58
C ASP A 70 14.22 18.54 0.67
N ASN A 71 15.22 18.49 1.55
CA ASN A 71 15.26 19.31 2.76
C ASN A 71 15.37 20.81 2.48
N SER A 72 15.74 21.21 1.27
CA SER A 72 15.77 22.61 0.84
C SER A 72 14.39 23.15 0.46
N ILE A 73 13.41 22.25 0.25
CA ILE A 73 12.04 22.61 -0.11
C ILE A 73 11.17 22.61 1.16
N SER A 74 10.50 23.72 1.44
CA SER A 74 9.56 23.78 2.57
C SER A 74 8.47 22.72 2.44
N PRO A 75 8.12 22.01 3.55
CA PRO A 75 7.04 21.01 3.54
C PRO A 75 5.73 21.51 2.93
N GLY A 76 5.36 22.77 3.19
CA GLY A 76 4.16 23.38 2.63
C GLY A 76 4.11 23.50 1.10
N ASN A 77 5.22 23.30 0.42
CA ASN A 77 5.27 23.25 -1.05
C ASN A 77 4.95 21.85 -1.61
N TYR A 78 4.89 20.82 -0.75
CA TYR A 78 4.44 19.51 -1.12
C TYR A 78 2.93 19.39 -0.94
N LYS A 79 2.26 18.78 -1.91
CA LYS A 79 0.82 18.49 -1.88
C LYS A 79 0.61 16.99 -2.04
N VAL A 80 -0.31 16.45 -1.27
CA VAL A 80 -0.74 15.05 -1.36
C VAL A 80 -2.15 15.01 -1.93
N SER A 81 -2.32 14.34 -3.06
CA SER A 81 -3.62 14.10 -3.69
C SER A 81 -4.07 12.67 -3.41
N LEU A 82 -5.26 12.53 -2.81
CA LEU A 82 -5.88 11.27 -2.43
C LEU A 82 -7.19 11.06 -3.22
N GLY A 83 -7.61 9.79 -3.42
CA GLY A 83 -8.83 9.47 -4.16
C GLY A 83 -8.76 9.87 -5.64
N ARG A 84 -7.55 10.06 -6.17
CA ARG A 84 -7.31 10.47 -7.55
C ARG A 84 -7.18 9.25 -8.46
N TYR A 85 -7.82 9.30 -9.62
CA TYR A 85 -7.75 8.27 -10.65
C TYR A 85 -6.95 8.74 -11.86
N LYS A 86 -7.21 9.99 -12.29
CA LYS A 86 -6.51 10.60 -13.41
C LYS A 86 -5.87 11.92 -13.03
N PHE A 87 -4.66 12.17 -13.49
CA PHE A 87 -4.10 13.52 -13.55
C PHE A 87 -4.67 14.28 -14.74
N GLY A 88 -4.74 15.63 -14.60
CA GLY A 88 -5.29 16.50 -15.64
C GLY A 88 -6.82 16.63 -15.63
N GLU A 89 -7.52 15.82 -14.82
CA GLU A 89 -8.97 15.90 -14.65
C GLU A 89 -9.35 16.26 -13.21
N SER A 90 -10.43 17.05 -13.05
CA SER A 90 -11.03 17.29 -11.74
C SER A 90 -12.00 16.16 -11.42
N ILE A 91 -11.77 15.45 -10.33
CA ILE A 91 -12.58 14.30 -9.89
C ILE A 91 -13.18 14.63 -8.53
N ALA A 92 -14.50 14.51 -8.38
CA ALA A 92 -15.23 14.89 -7.17
C ALA A 92 -14.78 14.10 -5.90
N SER A 93 -14.26 12.89 -6.06
CA SER A 93 -13.75 12.07 -4.97
C SER A 93 -12.33 12.41 -4.53
N SER A 94 -11.61 13.26 -5.30
CA SER A 94 -10.21 13.59 -4.99
C SER A 94 -10.12 14.74 -3.99
N VAL A 95 -9.22 14.56 -3.02
CA VAL A 95 -8.87 15.57 -2.01
C VAL A 95 -7.39 15.86 -2.13
N THR A 96 -7.00 17.14 -2.06
CA THR A 96 -5.60 17.56 -2.02
C THR A 96 -5.31 18.26 -0.71
N VAL A 97 -4.33 17.75 0.04
CA VAL A 97 -3.90 18.26 1.33
C VAL A 97 -2.43 18.68 1.26
N VAL A 98 -2.11 19.79 1.89
CA VAL A 98 -0.73 20.29 2.01
C VAL A 98 0.00 19.45 3.06
N VAL A 99 1.30 19.24 2.88
CA VAL A 99 2.16 18.55 3.84
C VAL A 99 2.50 19.50 5.01
N GLU A 100 2.31 19.03 6.25
CA GLU A 100 2.74 19.73 7.46
C GLU A 100 4.24 19.55 7.69
N LYS A 101 4.68 18.29 7.63
CA LYS A 101 6.09 17.89 7.76
C LYS A 101 6.34 16.55 7.06
N PHE A 102 7.58 16.31 6.70
CA PHE A 102 8.06 14.99 6.33
C PHE A 102 9.27 14.62 7.19
N THR A 103 9.48 13.35 7.40
CA THR A 103 10.60 12.81 8.16
C THR A 103 11.22 11.68 7.34
N LYS A 104 12.46 11.85 6.91
CA LYS A 104 13.25 10.82 6.24
C LYS A 104 13.94 9.94 7.28
N HIS A 105 14.11 8.66 6.96
CA HIS A 105 14.88 7.78 7.82
C HIS A 105 16.34 8.29 7.93
N PRO A 106 16.94 8.30 9.14
CA PRO A 106 18.26 8.89 9.36
C PRO A 106 19.40 8.20 8.57
N ASN A 107 19.25 6.94 8.22
CA ASN A 107 20.26 6.20 7.43
C ASN A 107 20.19 6.48 5.93
N PHE A 108 19.21 7.25 5.46
CA PHE A 108 19.09 7.56 4.05
C PHE A 108 20.12 8.61 3.62
N ILE A 109 20.93 8.27 2.63
CA ILE A 109 21.90 9.17 1.99
C ILE A 109 21.49 9.42 0.53
N LYS A 110 21.27 8.35 -0.24
CA LYS A 110 20.89 8.39 -1.66
C LYS A 110 20.09 7.13 -2.03
N PRO A 111 19.36 7.12 -3.17
CA PRO A 111 18.78 5.91 -3.71
C PRO A 111 19.84 4.81 -3.88
N GLY A 112 19.50 3.57 -3.57
CA GLY A 112 20.43 2.43 -3.50
C GLY A 112 20.99 2.16 -2.10
N ASP A 113 21.10 3.18 -1.24
CA ASP A 113 21.47 2.98 0.16
C ASP A 113 20.27 2.51 1.01
N ARG A 114 20.55 2.17 2.28
CA ARG A 114 19.52 1.83 3.27
C ARG A 114 18.68 3.06 3.64
N GLY A 115 17.47 2.82 4.10
CA GLY A 115 16.64 3.86 4.68
C GLY A 115 15.89 4.72 3.66
N ASP A 116 15.67 4.25 2.44
CA ASP A 116 14.85 5.01 1.47
C ASP A 116 13.36 4.91 1.81
N ILE A 117 12.98 5.54 2.92
CA ILE A 117 11.63 5.60 3.48
C ILE A 117 11.41 6.95 4.15
N ALA A 118 10.22 7.52 3.99
CA ALA A 118 9.79 8.75 4.62
C ALA A 118 8.36 8.67 5.13
N LEU A 119 8.12 9.29 6.28
CA LEU A 119 6.80 9.56 6.85
C LEU A 119 6.39 10.99 6.53
N VAL A 120 5.20 11.15 5.99
CA VAL A 120 4.65 12.43 5.57
C VAL A 120 3.39 12.72 6.38
N LYS A 121 3.42 13.78 7.19
CA LYS A 121 2.27 14.22 7.96
C LYS A 121 1.48 15.24 7.16
N LEU A 122 0.20 14.97 6.97
CA LEU A 122 -0.75 15.88 6.33
C LEU A 122 -1.10 17.02 7.29
N LYS A 123 -1.30 18.24 6.77
CA LYS A 123 -1.67 19.41 7.57
C LYS A 123 -3.04 19.24 8.25
N SER A 124 -3.94 18.50 7.64
CA SER A 124 -5.24 18.14 8.21
C SER A 124 -5.54 16.66 7.96
N PRO A 125 -6.24 15.98 8.88
CA PRO A 125 -6.68 14.62 8.65
C PRO A 125 -7.69 14.57 7.49
N VAL A 126 -7.70 13.44 6.78
CA VAL A 126 -8.66 13.14 5.71
C VAL A 126 -9.80 12.28 6.25
N THR A 127 -10.97 12.44 5.64
CA THR A 127 -12.12 11.55 5.90
C THR A 127 -12.04 10.36 4.98
N PHE A 128 -12.14 9.15 5.52
CA PHE A 128 -12.20 7.94 4.72
C PHE A 128 -13.50 7.87 3.90
N THR A 129 -13.35 7.40 2.67
CA THR A 129 -14.43 7.20 1.71
C THR A 129 -14.23 5.87 1.00
N ASN A 130 -15.04 5.56 0.00
CA ASN A 130 -14.79 4.40 -0.86
C ASN A 130 -13.52 4.55 -1.71
N TYR A 131 -13.01 5.77 -1.88
CA TYR A 131 -11.85 6.12 -2.70
C TYR A 131 -10.62 6.54 -1.90
N ILE A 132 -10.76 6.67 -0.57
CA ILE A 132 -9.69 7.08 0.35
C ILE A 132 -9.75 6.15 1.55
N ARG A 133 -8.83 5.18 1.64
CA ARG A 133 -8.72 4.19 2.72
C ARG A 133 -7.26 3.86 3.00
N PRO A 134 -6.91 3.44 4.22
CA PRO A 134 -5.54 3.10 4.55
C PRO A 134 -5.16 1.69 4.06
N ILE A 135 -3.88 1.51 3.73
CA ILE A 135 -3.25 0.20 3.54
C ILE A 135 -2.82 -0.38 4.89
N CYS A 136 -2.77 -1.70 5.02
CA CYS A 136 -2.19 -2.35 6.18
C CYS A 136 -0.66 -2.37 6.10
N LEU A 137 0.00 -2.12 7.23
CA LEU A 137 1.44 -2.26 7.38
C LEU A 137 1.77 -3.60 8.04
N PRO A 138 2.73 -4.36 7.53
CA PRO A 138 3.20 -5.60 8.13
C PRO A 138 4.11 -5.30 9.32
N ASN A 139 4.03 -6.08 10.40
CA ASN A 139 5.02 -6.02 11.46
C ASN A 139 6.34 -6.71 11.03
N ALA A 140 7.37 -6.61 11.86
CA ALA A 140 8.71 -7.13 11.55
C ALA A 140 8.79 -8.68 11.43
N SER A 141 7.76 -9.40 11.90
CA SER A 141 7.72 -10.87 11.78
C SER A 141 7.15 -11.33 10.43
N VAL A 142 6.45 -10.45 9.71
CA VAL A 142 5.83 -10.79 8.42
C VAL A 142 6.92 -11.01 7.36
N THR A 143 6.87 -12.16 6.73
CA THR A 143 7.77 -12.55 5.65
C THR A 143 7.01 -12.64 4.33
N PHE A 144 7.64 -12.15 3.29
CA PHE A 144 7.08 -12.20 1.93
C PHE A 144 7.92 -13.18 1.10
N PRO A 145 7.39 -14.37 0.74
CA PRO A 145 8.16 -15.37 0.02
C PRO A 145 8.43 -14.95 -1.43
N SER A 146 9.59 -15.34 -1.96
CA SER A 146 9.88 -15.21 -3.40
C SER A 146 8.81 -15.92 -4.23
N GLY A 147 8.41 -15.29 -5.34
CA GLY A 147 7.35 -15.76 -6.21
C GLY A 147 5.95 -15.33 -5.79
N MET A 148 5.75 -14.71 -4.63
CA MET A 148 4.47 -14.15 -4.24
C MET A 148 4.06 -13.05 -5.21
N GLU A 149 2.85 -13.14 -5.76
CA GLU A 149 2.30 -12.12 -6.66
C GLU A 149 1.90 -10.87 -5.89
N CYS A 150 2.51 -9.74 -6.24
CA CYS A 150 2.24 -8.44 -5.64
C CYS A 150 2.00 -7.39 -6.72
N TRP A 151 1.46 -6.25 -6.33
CA TRP A 151 1.02 -5.22 -7.25
C TRP A 151 1.71 -3.90 -6.97
N VAL A 152 2.15 -3.27 -8.04
CA VAL A 152 2.64 -1.89 -8.03
C VAL A 152 1.63 -1.02 -8.73
N THR A 153 1.35 0.13 -8.13
CA THR A 153 0.42 1.11 -8.68
C THR A 153 1.05 2.49 -8.74
N GLY A 154 0.72 3.26 -9.77
CA GLY A 154 1.23 4.61 -9.89
C GLY A 154 0.85 5.32 -11.19
N TRP A 155 1.32 6.53 -11.31
CA TRP A 155 1.13 7.39 -12.49
C TRP A 155 2.44 7.62 -13.24
N GLY A 156 3.43 6.78 -13.01
CA GLY A 156 4.72 6.84 -13.68
C GLY A 156 4.65 6.58 -15.19
N THR A 157 5.77 6.75 -15.84
CA THR A 157 5.88 6.46 -17.28
C THR A 157 5.76 4.96 -17.53
N ARG A 158 5.23 4.58 -18.69
CA ARG A 158 5.11 3.16 -19.08
C ARG A 158 6.40 2.59 -19.64
N ARG A 159 7.35 3.45 -20.01
CA ARG A 159 8.67 3.10 -20.52
C ARG A 159 9.70 4.11 -20.05
N TYR A 160 10.93 3.65 -19.92
CA TYR A 160 12.06 4.51 -19.57
C TYR A 160 12.26 5.62 -20.61
N GLY A 161 12.40 6.87 -20.14
CA GLY A 161 12.65 8.03 -21.00
C GLY A 161 11.41 8.60 -21.72
N GLU A 162 10.22 8.06 -21.50
CA GLU A 162 8.99 8.68 -21.99
C GLU A 162 8.55 9.86 -21.12
N ASN A 163 7.93 10.85 -21.75
CA ASN A 163 7.28 11.94 -21.02
C ASN A 163 5.93 11.47 -20.49
N LEU A 164 5.59 11.89 -19.27
CA LEU A 164 4.26 11.67 -18.72
C LEU A 164 3.22 12.43 -19.57
N PRO A 165 2.12 11.79 -19.97
CA PRO A 165 1.03 12.46 -20.67
C PRO A 165 0.35 13.49 -19.77
N SER A 166 -0.25 14.54 -20.36
CA SER A 166 -0.99 15.57 -19.61
C SER A 166 -2.21 15.01 -18.86
N ILE A 167 -2.84 13.99 -19.42
CA ILE A 167 -3.87 13.18 -18.76
C ILE A 167 -3.28 11.78 -18.56
N ASN A 168 -3.17 11.39 -17.31
CA ASN A 168 -2.54 10.13 -16.95
C ASN A 168 -3.43 9.35 -15.98
N THR A 169 -3.92 8.20 -16.42
CA THR A 169 -4.74 7.27 -15.63
C THR A 169 -3.83 6.46 -14.70
N LEU A 170 -4.26 6.21 -13.47
CA LEU A 170 -3.58 5.31 -12.54
C LEU A 170 -3.36 3.95 -13.22
N GLN A 171 -2.13 3.49 -13.23
CA GLN A 171 -1.72 2.19 -13.76
C GLN A 171 -1.54 1.20 -12.63
N GLU A 172 -1.68 -0.08 -12.96
CA GLU A 172 -1.38 -1.20 -12.10
C GLU A 172 -0.61 -2.27 -12.84
N VAL A 173 0.31 -2.94 -12.17
CA VAL A 173 1.04 -4.08 -12.71
C VAL A 173 1.31 -5.10 -11.63
N MET A 174 1.04 -6.37 -11.95
CA MET A 174 1.40 -7.51 -11.10
C MET A 174 2.79 -8.00 -11.46
N THR A 175 3.62 -8.17 -10.43
CA THR A 175 4.97 -8.71 -10.51
C THR A 175 5.27 -9.63 -9.33
N PRO A 176 5.99 -10.76 -9.53
CA PRO A 176 6.38 -11.65 -8.46
C PRO A 176 7.51 -11.05 -7.62
N LEU A 177 7.49 -11.31 -6.32
CA LEU A 177 8.57 -10.94 -5.41
C LEU A 177 9.83 -11.75 -5.66
N ILE A 178 10.97 -11.12 -5.41
CA ILE A 178 12.31 -11.73 -5.50
C ILE A 178 13.07 -11.37 -4.22
N ASP A 179 13.61 -12.38 -3.54
CA ASP A 179 14.46 -12.20 -2.37
C ASP A 179 15.66 -11.31 -2.69
N TYR A 180 16.10 -10.47 -1.73
CA TYR A 180 17.17 -9.51 -1.95
C TYR A 180 18.49 -10.14 -2.36
N LYS A 181 18.82 -11.35 -1.90
CA LYS A 181 20.05 -12.06 -2.30
C LYS A 181 19.99 -12.56 -3.73
N GLN A 182 18.84 -13.10 -4.13
CA GLN A 182 18.61 -13.50 -5.51
C GLN A 182 18.61 -12.27 -6.43
N CYS A 183 18.01 -11.18 -5.99
CA CYS A 183 18.01 -9.91 -6.70
C CYS A 183 19.44 -9.35 -6.86
N ASP A 184 20.26 -9.41 -5.78
CA ASP A 184 21.66 -8.99 -5.82
C ASP A 184 22.45 -9.80 -6.86
N GLN A 185 22.24 -11.11 -6.93
CA GLN A 185 22.85 -11.97 -7.95
C GLN A 185 22.42 -11.55 -9.38
N MET A 186 21.14 -11.22 -9.57
CA MET A 186 20.64 -10.76 -10.87
C MET A 186 21.32 -9.46 -11.32
N TYR A 187 21.50 -8.49 -10.42
CA TYR A 187 22.19 -7.22 -10.70
C TYR A 187 23.69 -7.36 -10.96
N HIS A 188 24.29 -8.52 -10.67
CA HIS A 188 25.66 -8.84 -11.04
C HIS A 188 25.79 -9.45 -12.45
N ILE A 189 24.68 -9.87 -13.07
CA ILE A 189 24.70 -10.39 -14.44
C ILE A 189 25.02 -9.22 -15.38
N ASP A 190 26.03 -9.43 -16.23
CA ASP A 190 26.53 -8.43 -17.19
C ASP A 190 27.01 -7.10 -16.56
N SER A 191 27.30 -7.11 -15.26
CA SER A 191 27.83 -5.96 -14.51
C SER A 191 29.34 -6.02 -14.40
N SER A 192 29.99 -4.85 -14.46
CA SER A 192 31.42 -4.69 -14.12
C SER A 192 31.67 -4.61 -12.63
N THR A 193 30.62 -4.61 -11.79
CA THR A 193 30.73 -4.55 -10.33
C THR A 193 31.27 -5.88 -9.81
N SER A 194 32.22 -5.80 -8.88
CA SER A 194 32.77 -7.00 -8.23
C SER A 194 31.67 -7.81 -7.54
N SER A 195 31.69 -9.15 -7.69
CA SER A 195 30.76 -10.07 -7.05
C SER A 195 30.80 -10.04 -5.50
N TYR A 196 31.82 -9.40 -4.91
CA TYR A 196 31.91 -9.16 -3.47
C TYR A 196 31.23 -7.87 -3.01
N THR A 197 30.77 -7.04 -3.94
CA THR A 197 30.09 -5.78 -3.63
C THR A 197 28.59 -6.07 -3.48
N ILE A 198 27.99 -5.72 -2.37
CA ILE A 198 26.56 -5.82 -2.16
C ILE A 198 25.89 -4.65 -2.89
N ILE A 199 25.11 -4.95 -3.93
CA ILE A 199 24.32 -3.97 -4.69
C ILE A 199 22.95 -3.80 -4.02
N ILE A 200 22.30 -4.90 -3.65
CA ILE A 200 20.97 -4.90 -3.04
C ILE A 200 21.10 -5.11 -1.53
N GLN A 201 20.77 -4.08 -0.77
CA GLN A 201 20.86 -4.11 0.69
C GLN A 201 19.79 -5.02 1.32
N GLU A 202 20.00 -5.51 2.54
CA GLU A 202 19.08 -6.41 3.25
C GLU A 202 17.74 -5.80 3.63
N ASP A 203 17.62 -4.45 3.62
CA ASP A 203 16.38 -3.70 3.82
C ASP A 203 15.60 -3.51 2.52
N LYS A 204 15.92 -4.27 1.49
CA LYS A 204 15.28 -4.23 0.18
C LYS A 204 14.59 -5.55 -0.13
N ILE A 205 13.60 -5.46 -1.00
CA ILE A 205 12.96 -6.57 -1.69
C ILE A 205 12.84 -6.17 -3.15
N CYS A 206 12.93 -7.13 -4.05
CA CYS A 206 12.75 -6.86 -5.47
C CYS A 206 11.43 -7.43 -5.96
N SER A 207 10.93 -6.89 -7.06
CA SER A 207 9.77 -7.44 -7.74
C SER A 207 9.91 -7.25 -9.24
N GLY A 208 9.57 -8.28 -10.02
CA GLY A 208 9.73 -8.25 -11.46
C GLY A 208 9.96 -9.64 -12.06
N TYR A 209 10.29 -9.65 -13.32
CA TYR A 209 10.58 -10.86 -14.10
C TYR A 209 12.05 -10.83 -14.55
N ALA A 210 12.70 -12.01 -14.54
CA ALA A 210 14.09 -12.14 -15.03
C ALA A 210 14.23 -11.74 -16.50
N GLU A 211 13.22 -12.00 -17.30
CA GLU A 211 13.15 -11.59 -18.71
C GLU A 211 12.87 -10.10 -18.90
N GLY A 212 12.47 -9.38 -17.85
CA GLY A 212 12.03 -8.00 -17.92
C GLY A 212 10.59 -7.86 -18.45
N GLY A 213 10.25 -6.69 -19.00
CA GLY A 213 8.98 -6.41 -19.67
C GLY A 213 7.89 -5.82 -18.78
N LYS A 214 7.92 -6.03 -17.46
CA LYS A 214 6.96 -5.48 -16.49
C LYS A 214 7.68 -5.00 -15.24
N ASP A 215 7.47 -3.75 -14.86
CA ASP A 215 8.10 -3.11 -13.69
C ASP A 215 7.40 -1.80 -13.34
N SER A 216 7.75 -1.20 -12.20
CA SER A 216 7.54 0.22 -11.92
C SER A 216 8.50 1.09 -12.73
N CYS A 217 8.15 2.36 -12.94
CA CYS A 217 8.98 3.26 -13.73
C CYS A 217 9.03 4.67 -13.13
N GLN A 218 9.61 5.62 -13.87
CA GLN A 218 9.77 7.02 -13.45
C GLN A 218 8.41 7.66 -13.12
N GLY A 219 8.28 8.22 -11.91
CA GLY A 219 7.05 8.79 -11.39
C GLY A 219 6.27 7.86 -10.43
N ASP A 220 6.64 6.57 -10.34
CA ASP A 220 6.10 5.64 -9.35
C ASP A 220 6.88 5.66 -8.03
N SER A 221 8.04 6.30 -7.99
CA SER A 221 8.91 6.48 -6.81
C SER A 221 8.10 6.82 -5.56
N GLY A 222 8.32 6.10 -4.46
CA GLY A 222 7.58 6.28 -3.21
C GLY A 222 6.22 5.60 -3.17
N GLY A 223 5.71 5.11 -4.30
CA GLY A 223 4.47 4.34 -4.40
C GLY A 223 4.54 2.98 -3.72
N PRO A 224 3.40 2.35 -3.41
CA PRO A 224 3.36 1.09 -2.71
C PRO A 224 3.54 -0.12 -3.63
N LEU A 225 4.26 -1.12 -3.13
CA LEU A 225 4.21 -2.51 -3.57
C LEU A 225 3.33 -3.26 -2.56
N VAL A 226 2.18 -3.76 -2.99
CA VAL A 226 1.18 -4.40 -2.12
C VAL A 226 0.92 -5.83 -2.52
N CYS A 227 0.72 -6.68 -1.52
CA CYS A 227 0.42 -8.09 -1.71
C CYS A 227 -0.90 -8.42 -1.00
N GLU A 228 -1.70 -9.29 -1.60
CA GLU A 228 -2.94 -9.73 -0.98
C GLU A 228 -2.72 -11.01 -0.19
N ALA A 229 -3.23 -11.05 1.03
CA ALA A 229 -3.29 -12.24 1.84
C ALA A 229 -4.64 -12.34 2.55
N ASN A 230 -5.38 -13.41 2.28
CA ASN A 230 -6.70 -13.67 2.88
C ASN A 230 -7.71 -12.50 2.77
N GLY A 231 -7.78 -11.86 1.59
CA GLY A 231 -8.69 -10.75 1.32
C GLY A 231 -8.24 -9.42 1.91
N THR A 232 -7.02 -9.33 2.44
CA THR A 232 -6.43 -8.12 3.00
C THR A 232 -5.18 -7.73 2.24
N TRP A 233 -5.10 -6.49 1.80
CA TRP A 233 -3.94 -5.92 1.14
C TRP A 233 -2.94 -5.39 2.16
N ILE A 234 -1.67 -5.72 1.97
CA ILE A 234 -0.58 -5.41 2.89
C ILE A 234 0.57 -4.81 2.09
N GLN A 235 1.16 -3.75 2.57
CA GLN A 235 2.27 -3.10 1.90
C GLN A 235 3.61 -3.78 2.21
N ALA A 236 4.10 -4.56 1.25
CA ALA A 236 5.40 -5.23 1.36
C ALA A 236 6.57 -4.27 1.12
N GLY A 237 6.42 -3.32 0.18
CA GLY A 237 7.51 -2.45 -0.23
C GLY A 237 7.10 -1.03 -0.62
N ILE A 238 8.12 -0.20 -0.84
CA ILE A 238 8.03 1.18 -1.34
C ILE A 238 8.94 1.28 -2.55
N VAL A 239 8.44 1.76 -3.68
CA VAL A 239 9.24 1.97 -4.90
C VAL A 239 10.44 2.85 -4.58
N SER A 240 11.65 2.29 -4.70
CA SER A 240 12.90 2.96 -4.32
C SER A 240 13.75 3.31 -5.53
N TRP A 241 14.20 2.33 -6.32
CA TRP A 241 15.04 2.54 -7.48
C TRP A 241 15.01 1.34 -8.43
N GLY A 242 15.63 1.50 -9.61
CA GLY A 242 15.86 0.44 -10.58
C GLY A 242 16.87 0.92 -11.62
N ASP A 243 17.50 -0.01 -12.28
CA ASP A 243 18.38 0.30 -13.43
C ASP A 243 17.55 0.30 -14.72
N GLY A 244 17.06 1.47 -15.10
CA GLY A 244 16.03 1.60 -16.15
C GLY A 244 14.64 1.18 -15.66
N CYS A 245 13.81 0.65 -16.58
CA CYS A 245 12.49 0.11 -16.26
C CYS A 245 12.29 -1.18 -17.05
N ALA A 246 11.89 -2.24 -16.37
CA ALA A 246 11.58 -3.54 -16.97
C ALA A 246 12.72 -4.16 -17.80
N LEU A 247 13.98 -3.90 -17.45
CA LEU A 247 15.13 -4.48 -18.12
C LEU A 247 15.34 -5.94 -17.67
N LYS A 248 15.91 -6.74 -18.59
CA LYS A 248 16.28 -8.12 -18.29
C LYS A 248 17.31 -8.16 -17.14
N ASN A 249 17.11 -9.06 -16.18
CA ASN A 249 17.93 -9.24 -14.97
C ASN A 249 18.04 -8.02 -14.04
N HIS A 250 17.21 -6.98 -14.24
CA HIS A 250 17.16 -5.78 -13.41
C HIS A 250 15.74 -5.51 -12.94
N PRO A 251 15.20 -6.35 -12.02
CA PRO A 251 13.88 -6.12 -11.45
C PRO A 251 13.85 -4.83 -10.62
N GLY A 252 12.66 -4.25 -10.42
CA GLY A 252 12.48 -3.10 -9.56
C GLY A 252 12.90 -3.38 -8.11
N VAL A 253 13.49 -2.37 -7.46
CA VAL A 253 13.99 -2.47 -6.08
C VAL A 253 13.14 -1.61 -5.17
N TYR A 254 12.65 -2.22 -4.09
CA TYR A 254 11.71 -1.64 -3.15
C TYR A 254 12.30 -1.64 -1.74
N THR A 255 12.04 -0.60 -0.98
CA THR A 255 12.36 -0.59 0.46
C THR A 255 11.39 -1.52 1.19
N LEU A 256 11.91 -2.50 1.92
CA LEU A 256 11.14 -3.53 2.64
C LEU A 256 10.48 -2.93 3.88
N VAL A 257 9.14 -2.81 3.87
CA VAL A 257 8.38 -2.11 4.93
C VAL A 257 8.52 -2.76 6.32
N PRO A 258 8.46 -4.11 6.50
CA PRO A 258 8.61 -4.74 7.80
C PRO A 258 9.90 -4.35 8.54
N ALA A 259 10.98 -4.09 7.79
CA ALA A 259 12.27 -3.69 8.36
C ALA A 259 12.22 -2.36 9.13
N TYR A 260 11.17 -1.58 8.93
CA TYR A 260 11.03 -0.23 9.48
C TYR A 260 9.89 -0.08 10.51
N GLU A 261 9.28 -1.18 10.97
CA GLU A 261 8.20 -1.16 11.97
C GLU A 261 8.55 -0.29 13.18
N SER A 262 9.69 -0.55 13.82
CA SER A 262 10.11 0.17 15.04
C SER A 262 10.30 1.67 14.78
N TRP A 263 10.86 2.03 13.63
CA TRP A 263 11.04 3.42 13.24
C TRP A 263 9.68 4.11 13.00
N ILE A 264 8.76 3.47 12.27
CA ILE A 264 7.41 4.03 12.03
C ILE A 264 6.69 4.23 13.37
N LYS A 265 6.70 3.24 14.26
CA LYS A 265 6.07 3.31 15.60
C LYS A 265 6.65 4.41 16.47
N SER A 266 7.92 4.77 16.30
CA SER A 266 8.54 5.86 17.05
C SER A 266 7.97 7.25 16.72
N TYR A 267 7.34 7.40 15.54
CA TYR A 267 6.70 8.66 15.12
C TYR A 267 5.16 8.62 15.19
N ILE A 268 4.57 7.41 15.06
CA ILE A 268 3.12 7.23 14.97
C ILE A 268 2.74 6.09 15.92
N SER A 269 2.44 6.43 17.16
CA SER A 269 2.18 5.46 18.24
C SER A 269 0.90 4.64 18.07
N ASP A 270 -0.06 5.15 17.32
CA ASP A 270 -1.39 4.55 17.10
C ASP A 270 -1.52 3.80 15.74
N VAL A 271 -0.45 3.75 14.94
CA VAL A 271 -0.47 2.98 13.70
C VAL A 271 -0.54 1.48 14.00
N LYS A 272 -1.43 0.80 13.29
CA LYS A 272 -1.64 -0.64 13.43
C LYS A 272 -0.79 -1.41 12.43
N PHE A 273 -0.15 -2.47 12.93
CA PHE A 273 0.60 -3.42 12.13
C PHE A 273 -0.11 -4.77 12.17
N VAL A 274 -0.11 -5.47 11.06
CA VAL A 274 -0.63 -6.85 10.95
C VAL A 274 0.51 -7.85 11.15
N SER A 275 0.22 -8.97 11.81
CA SER A 275 1.14 -10.08 12.04
C SER A 275 0.90 -11.23 11.07
N ASP A 276 1.83 -12.18 10.98
CA ASP A 276 1.68 -13.39 10.17
C ASP A 276 0.40 -14.17 10.52
N ASP A 277 0.03 -14.26 11.80
CA ASP A 277 -1.17 -14.97 12.25
C ASP A 277 -2.46 -14.36 11.67
N GLN A 278 -2.48 -13.04 11.51
CA GLN A 278 -3.60 -12.31 10.92
C GLN A 278 -3.63 -12.43 9.39
N ILE A 279 -2.48 -12.71 8.78
CA ILE A 279 -2.30 -12.85 7.34
C ILE A 279 -2.54 -14.30 6.90
N SER A 280 -2.01 -15.27 7.67
CA SER A 280 -2.05 -16.70 7.32
C SER A 280 -3.37 -17.37 7.61
N GLY A 281 -4.31 -16.70 8.30
CA GLY A 281 -5.62 -17.22 8.63
C GLY A 281 -5.54 -18.63 9.20
N SER A 282 -5.39 -18.80 10.52
CA SER A 282 -5.63 -20.11 11.14
C SER A 282 -7.04 -20.56 10.82
N PRO A 283 -7.25 -21.75 10.29
CA PRO A 283 -8.60 -22.26 10.02
C PRO A 283 -9.25 -22.79 11.32
N ASP A 284 -9.32 -21.98 12.35
CA ASP A 284 -10.02 -22.35 13.58
C ASP A 284 -11.24 -21.44 13.76
N LEU A 285 -12.39 -22.13 13.71
CA LEU A 285 -13.76 -21.69 13.92
C LEU A 285 -14.51 -21.23 12.65
N ALA A 286 -14.79 -22.23 11.79
CA ALA A 286 -15.93 -22.12 10.90
C ALA A 286 -17.22 -21.91 11.75
N PRO A 287 -18.05 -20.89 11.48
CA PRO A 287 -19.37 -20.79 12.08
C PRO A 287 -20.18 -22.01 11.63
N GLN A 288 -20.70 -22.79 12.58
CA GLN A 288 -21.65 -23.87 12.27
C GLN A 288 -22.81 -23.27 11.47
N HIS A 289 -23.01 -23.77 10.27
CA HIS A 289 -24.12 -23.43 9.40
C HIS A 289 -25.46 -23.66 10.12
N CYS A 290 -26.10 -22.57 10.50
CA CYS A 290 -27.56 -22.59 10.66
C CYS A 290 -28.13 -22.26 9.27
N GLY A 291 -28.67 -23.28 8.59
CA GLY A 291 -29.26 -23.13 7.26
C GLY A 291 -30.54 -22.30 7.34
N LEU A 292 -30.48 -21.11 6.76
CA LEU A 292 -31.68 -20.38 6.33
C LEU A 292 -31.35 -19.56 5.05
N SER A 293 -32.24 -19.71 4.11
CA SER A 293 -32.33 -19.24 2.73
C SER A 293 -31.87 -17.80 2.48
N ARG A 294 -31.25 -17.64 1.31
CA ARG A 294 -30.85 -16.37 0.68
C ARG A 294 -32.05 -15.45 0.46
N ASN A 295 -31.86 -14.23 0.87
CA ASN A 295 -32.40 -12.93 0.44
C ASN A 295 -32.83 -12.11 1.65
N LEU A 296 -32.02 -11.07 1.98
CA LEU A 296 -32.45 -9.74 2.40
C LEU A 296 -31.26 -9.02 3.08
N TYR A 297 -31.10 -7.77 2.81
CA TYR A 297 -30.13 -6.82 3.31
C TYR A 297 -29.69 -7.06 4.77
N GLN A 298 -28.38 -7.17 5.03
CA GLN A 298 -27.81 -7.43 6.34
C GLN A 298 -27.99 -6.26 7.30
N ALA A 299 -29.03 -6.39 8.15
CA ALA A 299 -29.00 -5.86 9.51
C ALA A 299 -28.76 -7.05 10.43
N SER A 300 -27.61 -7.09 11.14
CA SER A 300 -27.34 -8.16 12.11
C SER A 300 -28.22 -7.96 13.34
N CYS A 301 -29.30 -8.71 13.44
CA CYS A 301 -30.09 -8.84 14.67
C CYS A 301 -29.56 -10.00 15.51
N VAL A 302 -29.06 -9.72 16.71
CA VAL A 302 -28.81 -10.74 17.72
C VAL A 302 -30.10 -10.94 18.52
N LEU A 303 -30.76 -12.08 18.35
CA LEU A 303 -31.96 -12.46 19.12
C LEU A 303 -31.51 -13.09 20.43
N ILE A 304 -31.73 -12.42 21.55
CA ILE A 304 -31.60 -13.02 22.89
C ILE A 304 -33.01 -13.39 23.38
N CYS A 305 -33.32 -14.70 23.43
CA CYS A 305 -34.54 -15.21 24.04
C CYS A 305 -34.25 -15.60 25.48
N MET A 306 -34.86 -14.92 26.44
CA MET A 306 -34.83 -15.31 27.85
C MET A 306 -36.10 -16.09 28.21
N ASN A 307 -35.92 -17.28 28.78
CA ASN A 307 -36.98 -18.04 29.41
C ASN A 307 -37.32 -17.42 30.78
N MET A 308 -38.50 -16.85 30.94
CA MET A 308 -39.03 -16.52 32.25
C MET A 308 -39.94 -17.68 32.71
N THR A 309 -39.46 -18.44 33.67
CA THR A 309 -40.30 -19.31 34.50
C THR A 309 -40.90 -18.47 35.62
N TYR A 310 -42.23 -18.30 35.61
CA TYR A 310 -42.95 -17.81 36.77
C TYR A 310 -43.13 -18.96 37.74
N ALA A 311 -42.72 -18.73 39.01
CA ALA A 311 -43.09 -19.53 40.17
C ALA A 311 -44.47 -19.09 40.67
#